data_f31ecc26f84e5714c101fa08dfd883ac
#
_entry.id   f31ecc26f84e5714c101fa08dfd883ac
#
_cell.length_a   1.000
_cell.length_b   1.000
_cell.length_c   1.000
_cell.angle_alpha   90.00
_cell.angle_beta   90.00
_cell.angle_gamma   90.00
#
_symmetry.space_group_name_H-M   'P 1'
#
loop_
_entity.id
_entity.type
_entity.pdbx_description
1 polymer ?
#
loop_
_entity_poly.entity_id
_entity_poly.type
_entity_poly.pdbx_seq_one_letter_code
_entity_poly.pdbx_strand_id
1 'polypeptide(L)'
;MNNYEVLYILSDKQDQDAKKALVAKFKAIVESYGEVTVDEWGTKTLAYPIHTKISGDHPTGYYVLMKFVAPPEIPEELERQMRISDDVLRFMVEKIK
;
A
#
# COMPACT_ATOMS: atom_id res chain seq x y z
N MET A 1 7.35 20.51 2.85
CA MET A 1 6.90 19.12 2.74
C MET A 1 5.65 18.88 3.56
N ASN A 2 4.85 17.90 3.14
CA ASN A 2 3.60 17.58 3.81
C ASN A 2 3.67 16.20 4.43
N ASN A 3 2.80 15.96 5.42
CA ASN A 3 2.64 14.65 6.03
C ASN A 3 1.51 13.91 5.32
N TYR A 4 1.76 12.66 4.96
CA TYR A 4 0.78 11.81 4.28
C TYR A 4 0.64 10.46 4.97
N GLU A 5 -0.52 9.87 4.80
CA GLU A 5 -0.82 8.54 5.27
C GLU A 5 -1.43 7.74 4.13
N VAL A 6 -0.92 6.55 3.90
CA VAL A 6 -1.48 5.65 2.91
C VAL A 6 -1.83 4.33 3.57
N LEU A 7 -3.08 3.90 3.38
CA LEU A 7 -3.53 2.58 3.76
C LEU A 7 -3.69 1.78 2.49
N TYR A 8 -3.00 0.66 2.37
CA TYR A 8 -3.13 -0.18 1.20
C TYR A 8 -3.33 -1.64 1.58
N ILE A 9 -3.98 -2.36 0.68
CA ILE A 9 -4.33 -3.76 0.87
C ILE A 9 -3.65 -4.58 -0.21
N LEU A 10 -2.82 -5.53 0.20
CA LEU A 10 -2.12 -6.41 -0.72
C LEU A 10 -2.87 -7.73 -0.88
N SER A 11 -2.68 -8.36 -2.04
CA SER A 11 -3.21 -9.69 -2.28
C SER A 11 -2.61 -10.68 -1.30
N ASP A 12 -3.47 -11.44 -0.62
CA ASP A 12 -3.04 -12.47 0.31
C ASP A 12 -2.74 -13.80 -0.39
N LYS A 13 -2.91 -13.84 -1.72
CA LYS A 13 -2.59 -15.00 -2.55
C LYS A 13 -1.11 -15.14 -2.80
N GLN A 14 -0.34 -14.05 -2.62
CA GLN A 14 1.10 -14.08 -2.75
C GLN A 14 1.75 -14.53 -1.44
N ASP A 15 2.99 -15.03 -1.53
CA ASP A 15 3.69 -15.49 -0.33
C ASP A 15 4.20 -14.33 0.52
N GLN A 16 4.72 -14.65 1.71
CA GLN A 16 5.17 -13.64 2.66
C GLN A 16 6.34 -12.83 2.14
N ASP A 17 7.26 -13.45 1.41
CA ASP A 17 8.41 -12.76 0.86
C ASP A 17 8.00 -11.75 -0.21
N ALA A 18 7.02 -12.08 -1.04
CA ALA A 18 6.49 -11.18 -2.05
C ALA A 18 5.79 -9.98 -1.40
N LYS A 19 5.04 -10.20 -0.32
CA LYS A 19 4.40 -9.11 0.44
C LYS A 19 5.46 -8.16 1.01
N LYS A 20 6.51 -8.70 1.63
CA LYS A 20 7.60 -7.90 2.19
C LYS A 20 8.34 -7.11 1.11
N ALA A 21 8.54 -7.71 -0.05
CA ALA A 21 9.18 -7.02 -1.16
C ALA A 21 8.38 -5.82 -1.64
N LEU A 22 7.04 -5.94 -1.70
CA LEU A 22 6.18 -4.83 -2.07
C LEU A 22 6.19 -3.71 -1.03
N VAL A 23 6.13 -4.06 0.25
CA VAL A 23 6.21 -3.08 1.33
C VAL A 23 7.52 -2.32 1.25
N ALA A 24 8.65 -3.02 1.04
CA ALA A 24 9.96 -2.41 0.89
C ALA A 24 10.03 -1.51 -0.34
N LYS A 25 9.43 -1.91 -1.45
CA LYS A 25 9.39 -1.12 -2.67
C LYS A 25 8.67 0.21 -2.46
N PHE A 26 7.49 0.19 -1.84
CA PHE A 26 6.73 1.40 -1.61
C PHE A 26 7.39 2.30 -0.56
N LYS A 27 7.99 1.71 0.47
CA LYS A 27 8.74 2.45 1.46
C LYS A 27 9.92 3.18 0.81
N ALA A 28 10.63 2.51 -0.08
CA ALA A 28 11.80 3.08 -0.76
C ALA A 28 11.44 4.32 -1.60
N ILE A 29 10.25 4.37 -2.17
CA ILE A 29 9.81 5.51 -2.97
C ILE A 29 9.76 6.79 -2.13
N VAL A 30 9.36 6.70 -0.88
CA VAL A 30 9.15 7.86 -0.01
C VAL A 30 10.28 8.08 1.00
N GLU A 31 11.09 7.06 1.25
CA GLU A 31 12.11 7.09 2.31
C GLU A 31 13.18 8.17 2.09
N SER A 32 13.49 8.47 0.85
CA SER A 32 14.52 9.47 0.53
C SER A 32 14.11 10.90 0.86
N TYR A 33 12.83 11.15 1.12
CA TYR A 33 12.32 12.50 1.37
C TYR A 33 12.18 12.84 2.84
N GLY A 34 12.15 11.85 3.73
CA GLY A 34 11.99 12.08 5.16
C GLY A 34 11.66 10.82 5.91
N GLU A 35 11.10 10.98 7.09
CA GLU A 35 10.74 9.84 7.94
C GLU A 35 9.59 9.05 7.36
N VAL A 36 9.70 7.74 7.48
CA VAL A 36 8.66 6.80 7.07
C VAL A 36 8.38 5.84 8.21
N THR A 37 7.11 5.68 8.54
CA THR A 37 6.66 4.68 9.51
C THR A 37 5.78 3.69 8.79
N VAL A 38 6.08 2.41 8.92
CA VAL A 38 5.29 1.33 8.31
C VAL A 38 4.71 0.48 9.42
N ASP A 39 3.40 0.29 9.39
CA ASP A 39 2.67 -0.55 10.33
C ASP A 39 1.94 -1.63 9.54
N GLU A 40 2.40 -2.86 9.64
CA GLU A 40 1.79 -3.99 8.95
C GLU A 40 0.72 -4.60 9.86
N TRP A 41 -0.54 -4.40 9.49
CA TRP A 41 -1.66 -4.90 10.28
C TRP A 41 -1.92 -6.39 10.07
N GLY A 42 -1.39 -6.96 8.99
CA GLY A 42 -1.54 -8.36 8.68
C GLY A 42 -2.81 -8.68 7.89
N THR A 43 -3.08 -9.97 7.79
CA THR A 43 -4.23 -10.46 7.03
C THR A 43 -5.53 -10.24 7.78
N LYS A 44 -6.52 -9.68 7.08
CA LYS A 44 -7.86 -9.47 7.63
C LYS A 44 -8.91 -9.96 6.65
N THR A 45 -10.01 -10.48 7.18
CA THR A 45 -11.17 -10.85 6.38
C THR A 45 -11.89 -9.58 5.93
N LEU A 46 -12.16 -9.48 4.64
CA LEU A 46 -12.87 -8.33 4.09
C LEU A 46 -14.37 -8.49 4.28
N ALA A 47 -15.05 -7.40 4.64
CA ALA A 47 -16.51 -7.39 4.77
C ALA A 47 -17.16 -7.75 3.44
N TYR A 48 -16.60 -7.24 2.34
CA TYR A 48 -17.03 -7.59 0.98
C TYR A 48 -15.79 -8.02 0.22
N PRO A 49 -15.81 -9.20 -0.42
CA PRO A 49 -14.65 -9.64 -1.21
C PRO A 49 -14.32 -8.64 -2.30
N ILE A 50 -13.01 -8.44 -2.52
CA ILE A 50 -12.54 -7.60 -3.64
C ILE A 50 -12.36 -8.50 -4.85
N HIS A 51 -12.97 -8.14 -5.96
CA HIS A 51 -12.85 -8.87 -7.22
C HIS A 51 -11.92 -8.12 -8.15
N THR A 52 -10.95 -8.82 -8.75
CA THR A 52 -10.07 -8.26 -9.78
C THR A 52 -10.16 -9.13 -11.03
N LYS A 53 -9.96 -8.50 -12.19
CA LYS A 53 -9.99 -9.24 -13.47
C LYS A 53 -8.80 -10.19 -13.61
N ILE A 54 -7.70 -9.88 -12.95
CA ILE A 54 -6.45 -10.63 -13.09
C ILE A 54 -6.41 -11.83 -12.16
N SER A 55 -6.76 -11.64 -10.88
CA SER A 55 -6.60 -12.69 -9.87
C SER A 55 -7.90 -13.18 -9.23
N GLY A 56 -9.05 -12.66 -9.66
CA GLY A 56 -10.35 -13.12 -9.18
C GLY A 56 -10.77 -12.53 -7.85
N ASP A 57 -11.48 -13.32 -7.04
CA ASP A 57 -12.02 -12.85 -5.77
C ASP A 57 -11.01 -12.95 -4.63
N HIS A 58 -11.01 -11.93 -3.78
CA HIS A 58 -10.14 -11.85 -2.62
C HIS A 58 -11.00 -11.66 -1.36
N PRO A 59 -11.31 -12.75 -0.64
CA PRO A 59 -12.09 -12.64 0.60
C PRO A 59 -11.28 -12.08 1.75
N THR A 60 -9.95 -12.10 1.65
CA THR A 60 -9.04 -11.56 2.66
C THR A 60 -8.03 -10.63 1.98
N GLY A 61 -7.38 -9.79 2.79
CA GLY A 61 -6.34 -8.91 2.32
C GLY A 61 -5.31 -8.65 3.40
N TYR A 62 -4.10 -8.32 2.97
CA TYR A 62 -3.01 -7.97 3.88
C TYR A 62 -2.93 -6.46 3.99
N TYR A 63 -3.22 -5.92 5.16
CA TYR A 63 -3.32 -4.49 5.40
C TYR A 63 -2.00 -3.90 5.83
N VAL A 64 -1.62 -2.79 5.22
CA VAL A 64 -0.41 -2.04 5.59
C VAL A 64 -0.74 -0.55 5.67
N LEU A 65 -0.35 0.08 6.77
CA LEU A 65 -0.47 1.52 6.95
C LEU A 65 0.93 2.13 6.90
N MET A 66 1.13 3.12 6.04
CA MET A 66 2.41 3.80 5.91
C MET A 66 2.20 5.30 6.08
N LYS A 67 2.99 5.92 6.95
CA LYS A 67 2.99 7.38 7.17
C LYS A 67 4.33 7.92 6.73
N PHE A 68 4.32 9.02 5.99
CA PHE A 68 5.56 9.56 5.45
C PHE A 68 5.48 11.07 5.27
N VAL A 69 6.65 11.69 5.12
CA VAL A 69 6.79 13.12 4.84
C VAL A 69 7.41 13.24 3.46
N ALA A 70 6.78 14.02 2.57
CA ALA A 70 7.25 14.15 1.19
C ALA A 70 6.71 15.42 0.54
N PRO A 71 7.33 15.85 -0.60
CA PRO A 71 6.76 16.92 -1.43
C PRO A 71 5.40 16.52 -2.00
N PRO A 72 4.55 17.50 -2.38
CA PRO A 72 3.18 17.23 -2.84
C PRO A 72 3.08 16.33 -4.07
N GLU A 73 4.10 16.25 -4.91
CA GLU A 73 4.08 15.42 -6.11
C GLU A 73 4.34 13.93 -5.85
N ILE A 74 4.87 13.59 -4.68
CA ILE A 74 5.26 12.21 -4.37
C ILE A 74 4.08 11.28 -4.14
N PRO A 75 2.99 11.69 -3.45
CA PRO A 75 1.82 10.83 -3.32
C PRO A 75 1.26 10.35 -4.65
N GLU A 76 1.27 11.20 -5.69
CA GLU A 76 0.80 10.82 -7.01
C GLU A 76 1.68 9.72 -7.62
N GLU A 77 3.00 9.83 -7.46
CA GLU A 77 3.92 8.81 -7.95
C GLU A 77 3.73 7.50 -7.20
N LEU A 78 3.52 7.55 -5.89
CA LEU A 78 3.25 6.38 -5.09
C LEU A 78 1.95 5.70 -5.53
N GLU A 79 0.88 6.49 -5.74
CA GLU A 79 -0.39 5.97 -6.24
C GLU A 79 -0.23 5.31 -7.61
N ARG A 80 0.56 5.91 -8.49
CA ARG A 80 0.81 5.35 -9.80
C ARG A 80 1.47 3.98 -9.70
N GLN A 81 2.48 3.85 -8.84
CA GLN A 81 3.16 2.58 -8.63
C GLN A 81 2.22 1.52 -8.04
N MET A 82 1.35 1.92 -7.13
CA MET A 82 0.37 1.01 -6.55
C MET A 82 -0.68 0.59 -7.57
N ARG A 83 -1.11 1.53 -8.43
CA ARG A 83 -2.14 1.26 -9.43
C ARG A 83 -1.68 0.27 -10.50
N ILE A 84 -0.39 0.30 -10.86
CA ILE A 84 0.15 -0.62 -11.85
C ILE A 84 0.55 -1.97 -11.28
N SER A 85 0.52 -2.14 -9.97
CA SER A 85 0.84 -3.40 -9.31
C SER A 85 -0.41 -4.27 -9.21
N ASP A 86 -0.37 -5.45 -9.79
CA ASP A 86 -1.49 -6.38 -9.78
C ASP A 86 -1.77 -6.95 -8.38
N ASP A 87 -0.78 -6.88 -7.49
CA ASP A 87 -0.88 -7.41 -6.13
C ASP A 87 -1.43 -6.40 -5.12
N VAL A 88 -1.62 -5.15 -5.52
CA VAL A 88 -2.26 -4.14 -4.69
C VAL A 88 -3.74 -4.09 -5.02
N LEU A 89 -4.58 -4.52 -4.08
CA LEU A 89 -6.03 -4.61 -4.29
C LEU A 89 -6.71 -3.25 -4.17
N ARG A 90 -6.33 -2.49 -3.14
CA ARG A 90 -6.86 -1.15 -2.90
C ARG A 90 -5.82 -0.31 -2.18
N PHE A 91 -5.95 0.99 -2.32
CA PHE A 91 -5.13 1.94 -1.58
C PHE A 91 -5.90 3.24 -1.37
N MET A 92 -5.56 3.94 -0.29
CA MET A 92 -6.13 5.24 0.01
C MET A 92 -5.01 6.14 0.55
N VAL A 93 -4.81 7.29 -0.08
CA VAL A 93 -3.79 8.25 0.33
C VAL A 93 -4.49 9.49 0.88
N GLU A 94 -4.09 9.92 2.08
CA GLU A 94 -4.63 11.11 2.72
C GLU A 94 -3.50 12.04 3.16
N LYS A 95 -3.74 13.33 3.05
CA LYS A 95 -2.84 14.34 3.58
C LYS A 95 -3.19 14.56 5.05
N ILE A 96 -2.17 14.46 5.90
CA ILE A 96 -2.30 14.72 7.33
C ILE A 96 -1.69 16.10 7.60
N LYS A 97 -2.30 16.82 8.47
CA LYS A 97 -1.74 18.15 8.86
C LYS A 97 -0.52 18.00 9.74
#